data_74dc1bec7bd34c6fa643ed16fe52aac4
#
_entry.id   74dc1bec7bd34c6fa643ed16fe52aac4
#
_cell.length_a   1.000
_cell.length_b   1.000
_cell.length_c   1.000
_cell.angle_alpha   90.00
_cell.angle_beta   90.00
_cell.angle_gamma   90.00
#
_symmetry.space_group_name_H-M   'P 1'
#
loop_
_entity.id
_entity.type
_entity.pdbx_description
1 polymer ?
#
loop_
_entity_poly.entity_id
_entity_poly.type
_entity_poly.pdbx_seq_one_letter_code
_entity_poly.pdbx_strand_id
1 'polypeptide(L)'
;SGGGGAGLAAAVQANQLGSKVLVLEKMGKVGGNTILAGGALNAVNDRSEQAIAYNDSVEWHYTQTLSGGDYQGDPLLVHTLVSNAWDGVQWLMDLGMEFQDETAGLFTVTGGLWPRAHKPVEPLGTGFFKAYMNYIDSHDNVDVMLNTRATEILVDENGKACGVMATGETGNTVTVKASKGVVVATGGFAANVELRSAYNTQWADLGDSIKSTNHAGATGDGIKMLQKLGADFVQMGNIQLLPLGDPMTGSLSGNIEHDVETRIFINKEGNRFVNEGGRRDDMTNALFAQTDAYMWIVMDSDTYPTGDERNNFGETANQLVEAGRAVKADTLEELAEKMNVPADTLIAAVTGFNPH
;
A
#
# COMPACT_ATOMS: atom_id res chain seq x y z
N SER A 1 14.07 1.63 -14.29
CA SER A 1 12.80 1.38 -14.97
C SER A 1 11.69 1.27 -13.92
N GLY A 2 10.58 1.99 -14.15
CA GLY A 2 9.45 2.15 -13.25
C GLY A 2 9.44 3.51 -12.56
N GLY A 3 8.39 4.31 -12.80
CA GLY A 3 8.16 5.64 -12.24
C GLY A 3 7.31 5.65 -10.97
N GLY A 4 7.33 4.55 -10.20
CA GLY A 4 6.77 4.47 -8.85
C GLY A 4 7.73 5.01 -7.79
N GLY A 5 7.36 4.93 -6.50
CA GLY A 5 8.15 5.47 -5.40
C GLY A 5 9.61 5.02 -5.39
N ALA A 6 9.88 3.73 -5.54
CA ALA A 6 11.25 3.21 -5.56
C ALA A 6 12.08 3.73 -6.74
N GLY A 7 11.47 3.81 -7.93
CA GLY A 7 12.18 4.28 -9.13
C GLY A 7 12.46 5.77 -9.10
N LEU A 8 11.52 6.58 -8.63
CA LEU A 8 11.72 8.02 -8.47
C LEU A 8 12.71 8.34 -7.35
N ALA A 9 12.64 7.65 -6.20
CA ALA A 9 13.62 7.80 -5.13
C ALA A 9 15.04 7.45 -5.63
N ALA A 10 15.20 6.34 -6.36
CA ALA A 10 16.46 5.96 -6.95
C ALA A 10 16.97 7.00 -7.97
N ALA A 11 16.07 7.60 -8.75
CA ALA A 11 16.42 8.64 -9.70
C ALA A 11 16.94 9.92 -9.02
N VAL A 12 16.22 10.38 -7.99
CA VAL A 12 16.63 11.53 -7.18
C VAL A 12 17.99 11.29 -6.54
N GLN A 13 18.14 10.14 -5.83
CA GLN A 13 19.39 9.83 -5.15
C GLN A 13 20.57 9.66 -6.10
N ALA A 14 20.36 9.01 -7.25
CA ALA A 14 21.42 8.85 -8.25
C ALA A 14 21.83 10.20 -8.85
N ASN A 15 20.89 11.12 -9.04
CA ASN A 15 21.20 12.47 -9.53
C ASN A 15 21.92 13.31 -8.46
N GLN A 16 21.50 13.27 -7.20
CA GLN A 16 22.22 13.89 -6.07
C GLN A 16 23.67 13.42 -5.98
N LEU A 17 23.94 12.18 -6.37
CA LEU A 17 25.30 11.61 -6.49
C LEU A 17 25.97 11.88 -7.84
N GLY A 18 25.46 12.83 -8.64
CA GLY A 18 26.08 13.28 -9.88
C GLY A 18 25.87 12.36 -11.09
N SER A 19 24.86 11.48 -11.08
CA SER A 19 24.54 10.66 -12.24
C SER A 19 23.52 11.35 -13.14
N LYS A 20 23.67 11.15 -14.47
CA LYS A 20 22.58 11.39 -15.40
C LYS A 20 21.61 10.21 -15.36
N VAL A 21 20.32 10.47 -15.24
CA VAL A 21 19.30 9.43 -15.03
C VAL A 21 18.19 9.56 -16.07
N LEU A 22 17.73 8.41 -16.58
CA LEU A 22 16.51 8.31 -17.37
C LEU A 22 15.55 7.31 -16.70
N VAL A 23 14.37 7.77 -16.33
CA VAL A 23 13.28 6.94 -15.83
C VAL A 23 12.40 6.53 -17.00
N LEU A 24 12.18 5.24 -17.18
CA LEU A 24 11.21 4.70 -18.13
C LEU A 24 9.95 4.30 -17.37
N GLU A 25 8.81 4.87 -17.72
CA GLU A 25 7.50 4.55 -17.14
C GLU A 25 6.54 4.12 -18.26
N LYS A 26 5.94 2.93 -18.11
CA LYS A 26 5.04 2.37 -19.13
C LYS A 26 3.67 3.06 -19.19
N MET A 27 3.27 3.70 -18.10
CA MET A 27 1.98 4.39 -18.01
C MET A 27 2.12 5.84 -18.47
N GLY A 28 0.99 6.49 -18.73
CA GLY A 28 0.93 7.90 -19.12
C GLY A 28 1.20 8.89 -17.97
N LYS A 29 1.49 8.38 -16.77
CA LYS A 29 1.89 9.16 -15.58
C LYS A 29 2.74 8.32 -14.65
N VAL A 30 3.58 8.97 -13.87
CA VAL A 30 4.32 8.36 -12.76
C VAL A 30 3.44 8.22 -11.52
N GLY A 31 3.93 7.48 -10.52
CA GLY A 31 3.26 7.27 -9.23
C GLY A 31 3.11 5.79 -8.86
N GLY A 32 2.74 4.95 -9.80
CA GLY A 32 2.56 3.51 -9.58
C GLY A 32 1.66 3.21 -8.38
N ASN A 33 1.97 2.17 -7.61
CA ASN A 33 1.25 1.84 -6.37
C ASN A 33 1.50 2.84 -5.24
N THR A 34 2.60 3.56 -5.27
CA THR A 34 2.94 4.52 -4.21
C THR A 34 1.87 5.60 -4.08
N ILE A 35 1.35 6.12 -5.20
CA ILE A 35 0.31 7.17 -5.18
C ILE A 35 -1.04 6.67 -4.63
N LEU A 36 -1.28 5.35 -4.67
CA LEU A 36 -2.50 4.70 -4.19
C LEU A 36 -2.39 4.21 -2.74
N ALA A 37 -1.19 4.18 -2.19
CA ALA A 37 -0.95 3.70 -0.83
C ALA A 37 -1.48 4.70 0.21
N GLY A 38 -1.74 4.23 1.44
CA GLY A 38 -2.19 5.09 2.55
C GLY A 38 -1.20 6.19 2.94
N GLY A 39 0.05 6.12 2.49
CA GLY A 39 1.05 7.18 2.60
C GLY A 39 1.86 7.17 3.89
N ALA A 40 1.46 6.42 4.90
CA ALA A 40 2.18 6.35 6.17
C ALA A 40 3.54 5.65 6.04
N LEU A 41 4.54 6.16 6.76
CA LEU A 41 5.89 5.62 6.81
C LEU A 41 6.27 5.28 8.25
N ASN A 42 6.50 3.99 8.54
CA ASN A 42 6.98 3.56 9.85
C ASN A 42 8.47 3.84 10.01
N ALA A 43 8.81 4.68 10.97
CA ALA A 43 10.20 4.99 11.32
C ALA A 43 10.33 5.30 12.80
N VAL A 44 11.51 5.08 13.36
CA VAL A 44 11.79 5.39 14.75
C VAL A 44 12.92 6.41 14.82
N ASN A 45 12.64 7.55 15.46
CA ASN A 45 13.65 8.46 15.94
C ASN A 45 13.83 8.22 17.44
N ASP A 46 14.82 7.43 17.83
CA ASP A 46 15.06 7.05 19.22
C ASP A 46 15.21 8.23 20.20
N ARG A 47 15.46 9.43 19.68
CA ARG A 47 15.62 10.67 20.46
C ARG A 47 14.36 11.52 20.55
N SER A 48 13.30 11.13 19.84
CA SER A 48 12.05 11.87 19.88
C SER A 48 11.30 11.65 21.19
N GLU A 49 10.53 12.66 21.62
CA GLU A 49 9.65 12.54 22.78
C GLU A 49 8.62 11.42 22.59
N GLN A 50 8.15 11.22 21.36
CA GLN A 50 7.19 10.17 20.99
C GLN A 50 7.81 8.77 21.18
N ALA A 51 9.01 8.53 20.68
CA ALA A 51 9.68 7.24 20.86
C ALA A 51 9.92 6.93 22.34
N ILE A 52 10.29 7.93 23.14
CA ILE A 52 10.47 7.79 24.58
C ILE A 52 9.12 7.49 25.26
N ALA A 53 8.05 8.23 24.92
CA ALA A 53 6.71 8.06 25.50
C ALA A 53 6.14 6.66 25.21
N TYR A 54 6.35 6.13 24.01
CA TYR A 54 5.88 4.80 23.62
C TYR A 54 6.88 3.68 23.96
N ASN A 55 8.03 4.00 24.55
CA ASN A 55 9.12 3.05 24.79
C ASN A 55 9.51 2.32 23.50
N ASP A 56 9.59 3.07 22.39
CA ASP A 56 9.95 2.55 21.08
C ASP A 56 11.45 2.71 20.81
N SER A 57 11.99 1.84 19.94
CA SER A 57 13.38 1.85 19.52
C SER A 57 13.52 1.18 18.16
N VAL A 58 14.63 1.44 17.48
CA VAL A 58 15.01 0.74 16.23
C VAL A 58 15.07 -0.78 16.46
N GLU A 59 15.62 -1.22 17.59
CA GLU A 59 15.69 -2.64 17.95
C GLU A 59 14.30 -3.26 18.18
N TRP A 60 13.40 -2.50 18.81
CA TRP A 60 12.02 -2.94 18.99
C TRP A 60 11.28 -3.01 17.65
N HIS A 61 11.48 -2.03 16.77
CA HIS A 61 10.95 -2.04 15.40
C HIS A 61 11.46 -3.26 14.62
N TYR A 62 12.75 -3.57 14.72
CA TYR A 62 13.36 -4.75 14.11
C TYR A 62 12.71 -6.05 14.60
N THR A 63 12.64 -6.21 15.92
CA THR A 63 12.06 -7.41 16.56
C THR A 63 10.61 -7.62 16.14
N GLN A 64 9.81 -6.56 16.17
CA GLN A 64 8.39 -6.63 15.78
C GLN A 64 8.22 -6.90 14.28
N THR A 65 9.06 -6.33 13.43
CA THR A 65 8.98 -6.56 11.98
C THR A 65 9.29 -8.02 11.64
N LEU A 66 10.30 -8.61 12.26
CA LEU A 66 10.61 -10.03 12.07
C LEU A 66 9.53 -10.95 12.64
N SER A 67 9.11 -10.71 13.87
CA SER A 67 8.10 -11.56 14.52
C SER A 67 6.73 -11.44 13.88
N GLY A 68 6.32 -10.22 13.51
CA GLY A 68 5.06 -9.96 12.79
C GLY A 68 5.04 -10.58 11.39
N GLY A 69 6.19 -10.79 10.78
CA GLY A 69 6.38 -11.51 9.52
C GLY A 69 6.70 -13.01 9.71
N ASP A 70 6.40 -13.58 10.87
CA ASP A 70 6.64 -15.02 11.20
C ASP A 70 8.11 -15.43 10.97
N TYR A 71 9.05 -14.51 11.15
CA TYR A 71 10.48 -14.71 10.90
C TYR A 71 10.84 -15.17 9.48
N GLN A 72 9.98 -14.91 8.51
CA GLN A 72 10.23 -15.23 7.10
C GLN A 72 11.06 -14.16 6.37
N GLY A 73 11.11 -12.95 6.90
CA GLY A 73 11.92 -11.87 6.37
C GLY A 73 13.43 -12.14 6.49
N ASP A 74 14.21 -11.67 5.52
CA ASP A 74 15.68 -11.69 5.65
C ASP A 74 16.11 -10.73 6.77
N PRO A 75 16.77 -11.21 7.85
CA PRO A 75 17.13 -10.38 9.00
C PRO A 75 18.02 -9.18 8.64
N LEU A 76 18.93 -9.33 7.66
CA LEU A 76 19.82 -8.24 7.25
C LEU A 76 19.07 -7.15 6.49
N LEU A 77 18.12 -7.54 5.64
CA LEU A 77 17.29 -6.60 4.92
C LEU A 77 16.33 -5.88 5.85
N VAL A 78 15.73 -6.58 6.80
CA VAL A 78 14.86 -5.96 7.83
C VAL A 78 15.67 -4.99 8.67
N HIS A 79 16.87 -5.38 9.15
CA HIS A 79 17.73 -4.50 9.92
C HIS A 79 18.12 -3.26 9.11
N THR A 80 18.50 -3.42 7.84
CA THR A 80 18.84 -2.31 6.95
C THR A 80 17.66 -1.33 6.82
N LEU A 81 16.45 -1.85 6.62
CA LEU A 81 15.25 -1.02 6.51
C LEU A 81 15.02 -0.19 7.78
N VAL A 82 14.89 -0.86 8.93
CA VAL A 82 14.48 -0.18 10.18
C VAL A 82 15.54 0.78 10.71
N SER A 83 16.83 0.45 10.53
CA SER A 83 17.94 1.30 10.95
C SER A 83 18.09 2.57 10.13
N ASN A 84 17.61 2.59 8.88
CA ASN A 84 17.69 3.75 7.99
C ASN A 84 16.33 4.41 7.73
N ALA A 85 15.27 3.93 8.35
CA ALA A 85 13.92 4.43 8.09
C ALA A 85 13.77 5.91 8.47
N TRP A 86 14.33 6.33 9.61
CA TRP A 86 14.29 7.72 10.03
C TRP A 86 15.11 8.65 9.12
N ASP A 87 16.29 8.21 8.70
CA ASP A 87 17.10 8.97 7.71
C ASP A 87 16.33 9.13 6.40
N GLY A 88 15.52 8.12 6.02
CA GLY A 88 14.61 8.20 4.88
C GLY A 88 13.51 9.24 5.06
N VAL A 89 12.92 9.36 6.25
CA VAL A 89 11.94 10.41 6.58
C VAL A 89 12.61 11.80 6.48
N GLN A 90 13.78 11.98 7.07
CA GLN A 90 14.52 13.25 7.01
C GLN A 90 14.86 13.63 5.56
N TRP A 91 15.32 12.67 4.76
CA TRP A 91 15.61 12.92 3.35
C TRP A 91 14.37 13.35 2.55
N LEU A 92 13.19 12.78 2.86
CA LEU A 92 11.93 13.23 2.26
C LEU A 92 11.55 14.65 2.68
N MET A 93 11.79 15.01 3.96
CA MET A 93 11.59 16.36 4.47
C MET A 93 12.53 17.36 3.76
N ASP A 94 13.78 16.98 3.54
CA ASP A 94 14.77 17.80 2.79
C ASP A 94 14.35 17.99 1.32
N LEU A 95 13.59 17.06 0.75
CA LEU A 95 12.96 17.18 -0.57
C LEU A 95 11.65 17.99 -0.55
N GLY A 96 11.26 18.54 0.60
CA GLY A 96 10.06 19.36 0.76
C GLY A 96 8.78 18.59 1.04
N MET A 97 8.88 17.33 1.47
CA MET A 97 7.72 16.59 1.97
C MET A 97 7.35 17.06 3.37
N GLU A 98 6.07 17.36 3.57
CA GLU A 98 5.55 17.77 4.86
C GLU A 98 4.81 16.59 5.53
N PHE A 99 5.06 16.38 6.83
CA PHE A 99 4.36 15.43 7.66
C PHE A 99 3.39 16.16 8.58
N GLN A 100 2.32 15.47 9.00
CA GLN A 100 1.33 16.01 9.92
C GLN A 100 1.98 16.34 11.26
N ASP A 101 1.35 17.24 12.02
CA ASP A 101 1.78 17.55 13.38
C ASP A 101 1.66 16.30 14.27
N GLU A 102 2.79 15.85 14.78
CA GLU A 102 2.91 14.64 15.59
C GLU A 102 2.92 14.94 17.10
N THR A 103 2.63 16.18 17.51
CA THR A 103 2.57 16.55 18.92
C THR A 103 1.50 15.78 19.69
N ALA A 104 0.43 15.34 19.01
CA ALA A 104 -0.60 14.47 19.56
C ALA A 104 -0.17 12.98 19.60
N GLY A 105 0.98 12.63 19.05
CA GLY A 105 1.52 11.28 18.98
C GLY A 105 1.54 10.70 17.56
N LEU A 106 2.22 9.57 17.43
CA LEU A 106 2.25 8.75 16.23
C LEU A 106 1.09 7.75 16.27
N PHE A 107 0.70 7.20 15.13
CA PHE A 107 -0.39 6.23 15.07
C PHE A 107 0.08 4.84 14.64
N THR A 108 -0.78 3.85 14.84
CA THR A 108 -0.57 2.47 14.41
C THR A 108 -1.34 2.23 13.11
N VAL A 109 -0.65 1.82 12.04
CA VAL A 109 -1.32 1.44 10.79
C VAL A 109 -2.09 0.13 10.97
N THR A 110 -3.16 -0.09 10.21
CA THR A 110 -3.93 -1.34 10.24
C THR A 110 -3.04 -2.56 10.05
N GLY A 111 -3.07 -3.47 11.03
CA GLY A 111 -2.18 -4.64 11.10
C GLY A 111 -0.77 -4.32 11.59
N GLY A 112 -0.50 -3.08 12.00
CA GLY A 112 0.75 -2.71 12.67
C GLY A 112 0.75 -3.12 14.14
N LEU A 113 1.94 -3.15 14.74
CA LEU A 113 2.14 -3.59 16.11
C LEU A 113 2.45 -2.46 17.09
N TRP A 114 2.78 -1.26 16.58
CA TRP A 114 3.23 -0.16 17.41
C TRP A 114 2.98 1.22 16.77
N PRO A 115 2.71 2.28 17.57
CA PRO A 115 2.51 3.63 17.06
C PRO A 115 3.84 4.29 16.66
N ARG A 116 4.24 4.12 15.40
CA ARG A 116 5.46 4.71 14.83
C ARG A 116 5.28 5.22 13.40
N ALA A 117 4.04 5.38 12.98
CA ALA A 117 3.74 5.80 11.62
C ALA A 117 3.72 7.32 11.51
N HIS A 118 4.55 7.84 10.62
CA HIS A 118 4.58 9.25 10.19
C HIS A 118 3.65 9.41 9.00
N LYS A 119 2.69 10.31 9.09
CA LYS A 119 1.68 10.54 8.05
C LYS A 119 1.97 11.83 7.31
N PRO A 120 2.08 11.81 5.97
CA PRO A 120 2.19 13.04 5.19
C PRO A 120 0.96 13.93 5.33
N VAL A 121 1.16 15.25 5.14
CA VAL A 121 0.07 16.22 5.02
C VAL A 121 -0.74 15.97 3.75
N GLU A 122 -0.05 15.68 2.65
CA GLU A 122 -0.71 15.31 1.40
C GLU A 122 -1.43 13.96 1.51
N PRO A 123 -2.60 13.80 0.92
CA PRO A 123 -3.38 12.57 1.04
C PRO A 123 -2.71 11.39 0.33
N LEU A 124 -2.87 10.20 0.88
CA LEU A 124 -2.33 8.97 0.34
C LEU A 124 -0.80 9.05 0.13
N GLY A 125 -0.29 8.42 -0.91
CA GLY A 125 1.11 8.48 -1.30
C GLY A 125 1.48 9.67 -2.19
N THR A 126 0.59 10.66 -2.35
CA THR A 126 0.81 11.83 -3.23
C THR A 126 1.95 12.70 -2.73
N GLY A 127 2.19 12.76 -1.41
CA GLY A 127 3.32 13.51 -0.83
C GLY A 127 4.67 13.03 -1.32
N PHE A 128 4.90 11.72 -1.40
CA PHE A 128 6.13 11.14 -1.95
C PHE A 128 6.33 11.57 -3.41
N PHE A 129 5.27 11.43 -4.19
CA PHE A 129 5.29 11.80 -5.59
C PHE A 129 5.62 13.28 -5.79
N LYS A 130 4.97 14.17 -5.04
CA LYS A 130 5.20 15.62 -5.09
C LYS A 130 6.65 15.97 -4.76
N ALA A 131 7.21 15.39 -3.70
CA ALA A 131 8.59 15.62 -3.30
C ALA A 131 9.59 15.20 -4.40
N TYR A 132 9.43 14.00 -4.95
CA TYR A 132 10.31 13.51 -6.01
C TYR A 132 10.20 14.31 -7.30
N MET A 133 8.98 14.64 -7.73
CA MET A 133 8.79 15.39 -8.98
C MET A 133 9.24 16.83 -8.86
N ASN A 134 9.03 17.50 -7.72
CA ASN A 134 9.57 18.85 -7.49
C ASN A 134 11.10 18.86 -7.62
N TYR A 135 11.78 17.82 -7.11
CA TYR A 135 13.21 17.69 -7.31
C TYR A 135 13.55 17.46 -8.78
N ILE A 136 12.93 16.49 -9.44
CA ILE A 136 13.21 16.11 -10.84
C ILE A 136 12.98 17.29 -11.78
N ASP A 137 11.87 18.01 -11.62
CA ASP A 137 11.49 19.14 -12.48
C ASP A 137 12.42 20.37 -12.30
N SER A 138 13.12 20.45 -11.16
CA SER A 138 14.05 21.54 -10.83
C SER A 138 15.53 21.23 -11.08
N HIS A 139 15.86 19.99 -11.48
CA HIS A 139 17.24 19.55 -11.68
C HIS A 139 17.48 19.00 -13.07
N ASP A 140 18.58 19.44 -13.69
CA ASP A 140 19.05 18.90 -14.94
C ASP A 140 19.55 17.46 -14.79
N ASN A 141 19.64 16.75 -15.91
CA ASN A 141 20.14 15.36 -15.98
C ASN A 141 19.28 14.29 -15.31
N VAL A 142 18.01 14.59 -15.04
CA VAL A 142 16.99 13.57 -14.73
C VAL A 142 15.83 13.73 -15.71
N ASP A 143 15.64 12.73 -16.55
CA ASP A 143 14.56 12.72 -17.55
C ASP A 143 13.56 11.59 -17.23
N VAL A 144 12.29 11.80 -17.54
CA VAL A 144 11.22 10.81 -17.43
C VAL A 144 10.57 10.58 -18.78
N MET A 145 10.60 9.34 -19.26
CA MET A 145 9.89 8.93 -20.47
C MET A 145 8.63 8.14 -20.07
N LEU A 146 7.48 8.73 -20.27
CA LEU A 146 6.16 8.11 -20.10
C LEU A 146 5.78 7.25 -21.31
N ASN A 147 4.74 6.44 -21.18
CA ASN A 147 4.25 5.55 -22.24
C ASN A 147 5.36 4.70 -22.85
N THR A 148 6.40 4.39 -22.06
CA THR A 148 7.60 3.68 -22.51
C THR A 148 7.82 2.45 -21.65
N ARG A 149 7.41 1.29 -22.20
CA ARG A 149 7.46 0.00 -21.50
C ARG A 149 8.79 -0.67 -21.71
N ALA A 150 9.58 -0.85 -20.66
CA ALA A 150 10.78 -1.70 -20.70
C ALA A 150 10.39 -3.16 -20.97
N THR A 151 11.07 -3.79 -21.90
CA THR A 151 10.78 -5.16 -22.36
C THR A 151 11.94 -6.11 -22.18
N GLU A 152 13.18 -5.58 -22.10
CA GLU A 152 14.39 -6.37 -21.96
C GLU A 152 15.48 -5.55 -21.27
N ILE A 153 16.27 -6.21 -20.42
CA ILE A 153 17.51 -5.66 -19.87
C ILE A 153 18.64 -6.15 -20.77
N LEU A 154 19.39 -5.23 -21.34
CA LEU A 154 20.52 -5.53 -22.20
C LEU A 154 21.76 -5.81 -21.35
N VAL A 155 22.51 -6.85 -21.70
CA VAL A 155 23.76 -7.21 -21.05
C VAL A 155 24.90 -7.21 -22.07
N ASP A 156 26.10 -6.91 -21.61
CA ASP A 156 27.31 -6.99 -22.42
C ASP A 156 27.84 -8.45 -22.50
N GLU A 157 28.96 -8.63 -23.17
CA GLU A 157 29.63 -9.94 -23.34
C GLU A 157 30.05 -10.60 -22.01
N ASN A 158 30.15 -9.84 -20.93
CA ASN A 158 30.48 -10.30 -19.59
C ASN A 158 29.23 -10.53 -18.70
N GLY A 159 28.03 -10.38 -19.28
CA GLY A 159 26.76 -10.49 -18.53
C GLY A 159 26.42 -9.27 -17.67
N LYS A 160 27.15 -8.16 -17.79
CA LYS A 160 26.86 -6.93 -17.04
C LYS A 160 25.73 -6.14 -17.72
N ALA A 161 24.76 -5.67 -16.95
CA ALA A 161 23.71 -4.80 -17.45
C ALA A 161 24.28 -3.53 -18.08
N CYS A 162 23.98 -3.28 -19.36
CA CYS A 162 24.49 -2.16 -20.14
C CYS A 162 23.41 -1.32 -20.80
N GLY A 163 22.12 -1.65 -20.58
CA GLY A 163 21.02 -0.89 -21.14
C GLY A 163 19.66 -1.54 -20.96
N VAL A 164 18.68 -0.94 -21.61
CA VAL A 164 17.28 -1.42 -21.61
C VAL A 164 16.71 -1.26 -23.01
N MET A 165 16.02 -2.27 -23.48
CA MET A 165 15.13 -2.17 -24.64
C MET A 165 13.70 -1.92 -24.15
N ALA A 166 13.00 -1.03 -24.83
CA ALA A 166 11.65 -0.64 -24.48
C ALA A 166 10.77 -0.46 -25.72
N THR A 167 9.48 -0.49 -25.53
CA THR A 167 8.48 -0.12 -26.53
C THR A 167 7.91 1.25 -26.16
N GLY A 168 8.04 2.22 -27.05
CA GLY A 168 7.49 3.55 -26.88
C GLY A 168 6.00 3.65 -27.21
N GLU A 169 5.43 4.84 -27.03
CA GLU A 169 4.00 5.13 -27.19
C GLU A 169 3.41 4.73 -28.54
N THR A 170 4.16 4.90 -29.61
CA THR A 170 3.73 4.57 -30.98
C THR A 170 4.05 3.11 -31.40
N GLY A 171 4.50 2.28 -30.46
CA GLY A 171 4.96 0.91 -30.73
C GLY A 171 6.39 0.84 -31.27
N ASN A 172 7.09 1.94 -31.36
CA ASN A 172 8.47 2.01 -31.78
C ASN A 172 9.43 1.41 -30.74
N THR A 173 10.52 0.82 -31.20
CA THR A 173 11.57 0.32 -30.32
C THR A 173 12.43 1.48 -29.82
N VAL A 174 12.62 1.54 -28.51
CA VAL A 174 13.50 2.49 -27.81
C VAL A 174 14.64 1.71 -27.17
N THR A 175 15.87 2.03 -27.51
CA THR A 175 17.06 1.42 -26.90
C THR A 175 17.80 2.45 -26.07
N VAL A 176 17.93 2.20 -24.78
CA VAL A 176 18.64 3.05 -23.82
C VAL A 176 19.93 2.38 -23.41
N LYS A 177 21.06 3.04 -23.61
CA LYS A 177 22.37 2.60 -23.09
C LYS A 177 22.58 3.14 -21.69
N ALA A 178 23.05 2.29 -20.78
CA ALA A 178 23.34 2.65 -19.41
C ALA A 178 24.81 2.32 -19.07
N SER A 179 25.62 3.34 -18.85
CA SER A 179 27.05 3.18 -18.56
C SER A 179 27.35 2.80 -17.12
N LYS A 180 26.45 3.17 -16.17
CA LYS A 180 26.63 2.89 -14.74
C LYS A 180 25.83 1.66 -14.28
N GLY A 181 24.61 1.50 -14.74
CA GLY A 181 23.75 0.38 -14.36
C GLY A 181 22.29 0.62 -14.66
N VAL A 182 21.47 -0.37 -14.38
CA VAL A 182 20.01 -0.36 -14.55
C VAL A 182 19.36 -0.67 -13.21
N VAL A 183 18.49 0.23 -12.74
CA VAL A 183 17.64 -0.02 -11.58
C VAL A 183 16.28 -0.54 -12.05
N VAL A 184 15.90 -1.73 -11.61
CA VAL A 184 14.59 -2.33 -11.88
C VAL A 184 13.68 -2.04 -10.70
N ALA A 185 12.74 -1.10 -10.89
CA ALA A 185 11.78 -0.64 -9.88
C ALA A 185 10.34 -0.73 -10.38
N THR A 186 10.04 -1.80 -11.11
CA THR A 186 8.79 -1.99 -11.86
C THR A 186 7.60 -2.44 -11.01
N GLY A 187 7.78 -2.53 -9.69
CA GLY A 187 6.76 -3.01 -8.77
C GLY A 187 6.50 -4.51 -8.87
N GLY A 188 5.37 -4.92 -8.32
CA GLY A 188 4.97 -6.33 -8.24
C GLY A 188 4.08 -6.79 -9.39
N PHE A 189 3.24 -7.80 -9.10
CA PHE A 189 2.42 -8.48 -10.09
C PHE A 189 0.94 -8.64 -9.69
N ALA A 190 0.47 -7.93 -8.68
CA ALA A 190 -0.89 -8.13 -8.13
C ALA A 190 -2.03 -7.81 -9.12
N ALA A 191 -1.78 -7.00 -10.16
CA ALA A 191 -2.73 -6.77 -11.24
C ALA A 191 -2.67 -7.83 -12.35
N ASN A 192 -1.77 -8.82 -12.25
CA ASN A 192 -1.65 -9.92 -13.20
C ASN A 192 -2.25 -11.19 -12.57
N VAL A 193 -3.49 -11.51 -12.96
CA VAL A 193 -4.24 -12.67 -12.43
C VAL A 193 -3.50 -13.99 -12.66
N GLU A 194 -2.92 -14.17 -13.83
CA GLU A 194 -2.15 -15.38 -14.18
C GLU A 194 -0.98 -15.58 -13.22
N LEU A 195 -0.16 -14.53 -12.99
CA LEU A 195 1.00 -14.62 -12.11
C LEU A 195 0.60 -14.81 -10.64
N ARG A 196 -0.38 -14.05 -10.16
CA ARG A 196 -0.80 -14.20 -8.76
C ARG A 196 -1.44 -15.55 -8.48
N SER A 197 -2.17 -16.13 -9.45
CA SER A 197 -2.71 -17.49 -9.34
C SER A 197 -1.62 -18.55 -9.42
N ALA A 198 -0.61 -18.38 -10.30
CA ALA A 198 0.50 -19.31 -10.45
C ALA A 198 1.40 -19.36 -9.18
N TYR A 199 1.59 -18.24 -8.51
CA TYR A 199 2.38 -18.17 -7.27
C TYR A 199 1.54 -18.34 -6.00
N ASN A 200 0.23 -18.51 -6.09
CA ASN A 200 -0.63 -18.69 -4.93
C ASN A 200 -0.35 -20.00 -4.20
N THR A 201 0.09 -19.88 -2.95
CA THR A 201 0.32 -21.04 -2.05
C THR A 201 -0.45 -20.95 -0.74
N GLN A 202 -1.19 -19.83 -0.53
CA GLN A 202 -1.79 -19.52 0.78
C GLN A 202 -3.32 -19.38 0.73
N TRP A 203 -3.88 -18.91 -0.39
CA TRP A 203 -5.27 -18.49 -0.46
C TRP A 203 -6.13 -19.49 -1.22
N ALA A 204 -7.42 -19.56 -0.88
CA ALA A 204 -8.36 -20.44 -1.56
C ALA A 204 -8.50 -20.12 -3.05
N ASP A 205 -8.52 -18.84 -3.41
CA ASP A 205 -8.58 -18.36 -4.79
C ASP A 205 -7.87 -16.99 -4.93
N LEU A 206 -7.20 -16.76 -6.06
CA LEU A 206 -6.68 -15.46 -6.49
C LEU A 206 -7.02 -15.16 -7.96
N GLY A 207 -8.11 -15.75 -8.45
CA GLY A 207 -8.60 -15.55 -9.80
C GLY A 207 -9.25 -14.17 -10.03
N ASP A 208 -10.04 -14.06 -11.10
CA ASP A 208 -10.69 -12.80 -11.51
C ASP A 208 -11.74 -12.29 -10.52
N SER A 209 -12.32 -13.18 -9.69
CA SER A 209 -13.23 -12.82 -8.61
C SER A 209 -12.61 -11.92 -7.56
N ILE A 210 -11.32 -12.09 -7.30
CA ILE A 210 -10.57 -11.28 -6.34
C ILE A 210 -10.04 -10.03 -7.04
N LYS A 211 -10.58 -8.88 -6.67
CA LYS A 211 -10.14 -7.57 -7.18
C LYS A 211 -8.75 -7.20 -6.62
N SER A 212 -8.09 -6.27 -7.26
CA SER A 212 -6.78 -5.80 -6.83
C SER A 212 -6.85 -4.34 -6.39
N THR A 213 -6.27 -4.03 -5.22
CA THR A 213 -6.05 -2.65 -4.78
C THR A 213 -4.87 -2.00 -5.51
N ASN A 214 -4.11 -2.78 -6.28
CA ASN A 214 -2.91 -2.31 -6.97
C ASN A 214 -3.23 -1.56 -8.25
N HIS A 215 -2.30 -0.68 -8.63
CA HIS A 215 -2.32 -0.01 -9.92
C HIS A 215 -2.31 -1.02 -11.07
N ALA A 216 -3.07 -0.78 -12.14
CA ALA A 216 -3.15 -1.67 -13.31
C ALA A 216 -1.78 -1.96 -13.96
N GLY A 217 -0.79 -1.11 -13.71
CA GLY A 217 0.60 -1.31 -14.14
C GLY A 217 1.38 -2.38 -13.38
N ALA A 218 0.88 -2.93 -12.28
CA ALA A 218 1.56 -3.96 -11.47
C ALA A 218 1.43 -5.36 -12.13
N THR A 219 2.05 -5.55 -13.28
CA THR A 219 1.89 -6.74 -14.15
C THR A 219 3.08 -7.69 -14.13
N GLY A 220 4.10 -7.44 -13.32
CA GLY A 220 5.26 -8.32 -13.18
C GLY A 220 6.29 -8.23 -14.32
N ASP A 221 6.35 -7.10 -15.02
CA ASP A 221 7.25 -6.95 -16.17
C ASP A 221 8.73 -7.12 -15.79
N GLY A 222 9.16 -6.52 -14.67
CA GLY A 222 10.52 -6.67 -14.18
C GLY A 222 10.87 -8.10 -13.79
N ILE A 223 9.92 -8.81 -13.17
CA ILE A 223 10.07 -10.22 -12.83
C ILE A 223 10.38 -11.04 -14.10
N LYS A 224 9.57 -10.86 -15.16
CA LYS A 224 9.75 -11.55 -16.44
C LYS A 224 11.09 -11.21 -17.11
N MET A 225 11.53 -9.96 -17.02
CA MET A 225 12.83 -9.54 -17.57
C MET A 225 14.00 -10.15 -16.79
N LEU A 226 13.95 -10.13 -15.47
CA LEU A 226 14.99 -10.66 -14.60
C LEU A 226 15.08 -12.19 -14.66
N GLN A 227 13.93 -12.88 -14.78
CA GLN A 227 13.89 -14.32 -14.96
C GLN A 227 14.68 -14.79 -16.19
N LYS A 228 14.60 -14.05 -17.29
CA LYS A 228 15.38 -14.34 -18.53
C LYS A 228 16.88 -14.22 -18.32
N LEU A 229 17.30 -13.44 -17.33
CA LEU A 229 18.71 -13.26 -16.97
C LEU A 229 19.19 -14.23 -15.87
N GLY A 230 18.34 -15.16 -15.45
CA GLY A 230 18.68 -16.15 -14.43
C GLY A 230 18.66 -15.60 -13.02
N ALA A 231 17.94 -14.49 -12.75
CA ALA A 231 17.76 -14.00 -11.38
C ALA A 231 16.98 -15.03 -10.55
N ASP A 232 17.36 -15.14 -9.30
CA ASP A 232 16.67 -15.97 -8.32
C ASP A 232 15.48 -15.22 -7.72
N PHE A 233 14.44 -15.94 -7.34
CA PHE A 233 13.21 -15.39 -6.76
C PHE A 233 12.88 -16.11 -5.46
N VAL A 234 12.59 -15.34 -4.44
CA VAL A 234 12.22 -15.83 -3.11
C VAL A 234 10.84 -15.34 -2.72
N GLN A 235 10.13 -16.12 -1.91
CA GLN A 235 8.87 -15.73 -1.27
C GLN A 235 7.76 -15.26 -2.23
N MET A 236 7.77 -15.75 -3.46
CA MET A 236 6.80 -15.34 -4.48
C MET A 236 5.35 -15.70 -4.13
N GLY A 237 5.16 -16.71 -3.25
CA GLY A 237 3.87 -17.10 -2.70
C GLY A 237 3.35 -16.20 -1.57
N ASN A 238 4.18 -15.32 -1.03
CA ASN A 238 3.78 -14.40 0.05
C ASN A 238 2.96 -13.23 -0.51
N ILE A 239 1.76 -13.54 -0.98
CA ILE A 239 0.82 -12.57 -1.57
C ILE A 239 -0.12 -12.11 -0.47
N GLN A 240 -0.06 -10.82 -0.11
CA GLN A 240 -0.97 -10.26 0.88
C GLN A 240 -2.32 -9.94 0.27
N LEU A 241 -3.39 -10.31 0.97
CA LEU A 241 -4.73 -9.81 0.76
C LEU A 241 -5.09 -8.79 1.85
N LEU A 242 -5.89 -7.81 1.49
CA LEU A 242 -6.45 -6.82 2.40
C LEU A 242 -7.98 -6.91 2.35
N PRO A 243 -8.65 -7.29 3.44
CA PRO A 243 -10.10 -7.50 3.42
C PRO A 243 -10.93 -6.20 3.48
N LEU A 244 -10.35 -5.08 3.08
CA LEU A 244 -10.94 -3.74 3.15
C LEU A 244 -11.14 -3.09 1.77
N GLY A 245 -10.89 -3.83 0.69
CA GLY A 245 -11.10 -3.33 -0.66
C GLY A 245 -12.59 -3.22 -1.01
N ASP A 246 -12.94 -2.20 -1.76
CA ASP A 246 -14.27 -2.08 -2.34
C ASP A 246 -14.62 -3.29 -3.22
N PRO A 247 -15.74 -3.98 -3.00
CA PRO A 247 -16.06 -5.21 -3.70
C PRO A 247 -16.34 -4.99 -5.20
N MET A 248 -16.70 -3.77 -5.61
CA MET A 248 -17.02 -3.45 -7.00
C MET A 248 -15.77 -3.15 -7.81
N THR A 249 -14.83 -2.40 -7.24
CA THR A 249 -13.68 -1.85 -7.95
C THR A 249 -12.35 -2.43 -7.50
N GLY A 250 -12.26 -2.98 -6.29
CA GLY A 250 -11.02 -3.36 -5.62
C GLY A 250 -10.24 -2.17 -5.04
N SER A 251 -10.75 -0.95 -5.16
CA SER A 251 -10.07 0.23 -4.61
C SER A 251 -10.02 0.18 -3.08
N LEU A 252 -9.00 0.78 -2.49
CA LEU A 252 -8.97 1.06 -1.05
C LEU A 252 -9.95 2.16 -0.66
N SER A 253 -10.26 3.09 -1.56
CA SER A 253 -11.30 4.10 -1.40
C SER A 253 -12.70 3.52 -1.68
N GLY A 254 -13.73 4.25 -1.29
CA GLY A 254 -15.13 3.88 -1.55
C GLY A 254 -15.79 3.06 -0.45
N ASN A 255 -15.21 3.04 0.75
CA ASN A 255 -15.79 2.48 1.96
C ASN A 255 -15.68 3.48 3.11
N ILE A 256 -16.45 3.26 4.18
CA ILE A 256 -16.50 4.14 5.36
C ILE A 256 -15.36 3.91 6.36
N GLU A 257 -14.37 3.11 6.03
CA GLU A 257 -13.27 2.76 6.92
C GLU A 257 -12.51 4.02 7.39
N HIS A 258 -12.28 4.13 8.68
CA HIS A 258 -11.56 5.22 9.30
C HIS A 258 -10.35 4.71 10.06
N ASP A 259 -10.55 4.02 11.18
CA ASP A 259 -9.50 3.38 11.95
C ASP A 259 -9.97 2.02 12.54
N VAL A 260 -9.05 1.33 13.21
CA VAL A 260 -9.29 -0.02 13.69
C VAL A 260 -10.27 -0.06 14.87
N GLU A 261 -10.26 0.97 15.71
CA GLU A 261 -10.97 0.98 16.98
C GLU A 261 -12.45 1.39 16.83
N THR A 262 -12.79 2.00 15.69
CA THR A 262 -14.12 2.57 15.43
C THR A 262 -15.00 1.73 14.52
N ARG A 263 -14.58 0.51 14.17
CA ARG A 263 -15.30 -0.36 13.22
C ARG A 263 -15.54 -1.76 13.76
N ILE A 264 -16.60 -2.39 13.28
CA ILE A 264 -16.84 -3.83 13.42
C ILE A 264 -17.15 -4.46 12.06
N PHE A 265 -16.76 -5.73 11.89
CA PHE A 265 -17.02 -6.51 10.69
C PHE A 265 -18.20 -7.45 10.92
N ILE A 266 -19.26 -7.25 10.16
CA ILE A 266 -20.53 -7.98 10.25
C ILE A 266 -20.72 -8.83 8.99
N ASN A 267 -20.96 -10.11 9.17
CA ASN A 267 -21.26 -11.03 8.07
C ASN A 267 -22.74 -10.94 7.61
N LYS A 268 -23.12 -11.69 6.60
CA LYS A 268 -24.48 -11.71 6.08
C LYS A 268 -25.53 -12.24 7.07
N GLU A 269 -25.12 -12.97 8.06
CA GLU A 269 -25.94 -13.49 9.15
C GLU A 269 -26.09 -12.49 10.32
N GLY A 270 -25.50 -11.30 10.22
CA GLY A 270 -25.57 -10.25 11.24
C GLY A 270 -24.56 -10.42 12.38
N ASN A 271 -23.64 -11.36 12.29
CA ASN A 271 -22.67 -11.64 13.36
C ASN A 271 -21.33 -10.96 13.10
N ARG A 272 -20.71 -10.46 14.18
CA ARG A 272 -19.28 -10.17 14.20
C ARG A 272 -18.50 -11.50 14.16
N PHE A 273 -17.46 -11.60 13.34
CA PHE A 273 -16.82 -12.88 13.06
C PHE A 273 -15.29 -12.90 13.23
N VAL A 274 -14.66 -11.74 13.45
CA VAL A 274 -13.21 -11.62 13.58
C VAL A 274 -12.81 -10.43 14.44
N ASN A 275 -11.59 -10.40 14.93
CA ASN A 275 -10.97 -9.21 15.54
C ASN A 275 -10.48 -8.26 14.44
N GLU A 276 -11.06 -7.08 14.34
CA GLU A 276 -10.78 -6.05 13.33
C GLU A 276 -9.41 -5.41 13.47
N GLY A 277 -8.78 -5.57 14.64
CA GLY A 277 -7.39 -5.16 14.92
C GLY A 277 -6.36 -6.27 14.68
N GLY A 278 -6.81 -7.45 14.23
CA GLY A 278 -5.95 -8.60 13.99
C GLY A 278 -5.07 -8.47 12.74
N ARG A 279 -4.31 -9.53 12.48
CA ARG A 279 -3.48 -9.64 11.27
C ARG A 279 -4.37 -9.68 10.02
N ARG A 280 -3.87 -9.11 8.93
CA ARG A 280 -4.62 -9.05 7.66
C ARG A 280 -4.92 -10.43 7.08
N ASP A 281 -3.99 -11.37 7.21
CA ASP A 281 -4.17 -12.76 6.79
C ASP A 281 -5.24 -13.49 7.62
N ASP A 282 -5.27 -13.30 8.93
CA ASP A 282 -6.31 -13.86 9.82
C ASP A 282 -7.69 -13.28 9.46
N MET A 283 -7.79 -11.97 9.30
CA MET A 283 -9.03 -11.31 8.89
C MET A 283 -9.51 -11.80 7.52
N THR A 284 -8.60 -11.96 6.56
CA THR A 284 -8.93 -12.43 5.22
C THR A 284 -9.39 -13.89 5.22
N ASN A 285 -8.70 -14.76 5.95
CA ASN A 285 -9.12 -16.16 6.11
C ASN A 285 -10.49 -16.27 6.79
N ALA A 286 -10.72 -15.47 7.83
CA ALA A 286 -12.02 -15.39 8.48
C ALA A 286 -13.11 -14.90 7.51
N LEU A 287 -12.83 -13.92 6.65
CA LEU A 287 -13.75 -13.44 5.64
C LEU A 287 -14.07 -14.51 4.58
N PHE A 288 -13.08 -15.23 4.08
CA PHE A 288 -13.31 -16.33 3.13
C PHE A 288 -14.18 -17.44 3.70
N ALA A 289 -14.21 -17.61 5.00
CA ALA A 289 -15.09 -18.57 5.67
C ALA A 289 -16.55 -18.09 5.83
N GLN A 290 -16.84 -16.81 5.53
CA GLN A 290 -18.20 -16.28 5.62
C GLN A 290 -18.98 -16.53 4.32
N THR A 291 -20.31 -16.46 4.43
CA THR A 291 -21.21 -16.58 3.29
C THR A 291 -20.85 -15.57 2.18
N ASP A 292 -20.60 -16.07 1.00
CA ASP A 292 -20.17 -15.31 -0.20
C ASP A 292 -18.86 -14.53 -0.02
N ALA A 293 -18.06 -14.83 1.02
CA ALA A 293 -16.86 -14.08 1.38
C ALA A 293 -17.12 -12.56 1.41
N TYR A 294 -18.26 -12.17 2.00
CA TYR A 294 -18.75 -10.79 2.05
C TYR A 294 -18.94 -10.34 3.50
N MET A 295 -18.65 -9.07 3.74
CA MET A 295 -18.89 -8.41 5.03
C MET A 295 -19.39 -6.99 4.86
N TRP A 296 -20.01 -6.49 5.90
CA TRP A 296 -20.27 -5.09 6.15
C TRP A 296 -19.22 -4.52 7.10
N ILE A 297 -18.78 -3.29 6.86
CA ILE A 297 -18.05 -2.48 7.82
C ILE A 297 -19.08 -1.58 8.48
N VAL A 298 -19.28 -1.74 9.79
CA VAL A 298 -20.25 -0.95 10.56
C VAL A 298 -19.48 0.00 11.48
N MET A 299 -19.90 1.25 11.50
CA MET A 299 -19.34 2.33 12.33
C MET A 299 -20.48 3.15 12.91
N ASP A 300 -20.21 3.86 13.98
CA ASP A 300 -21.19 4.70 14.68
C ASP A 300 -21.07 6.20 14.35
N SER A 301 -21.97 6.98 14.94
CA SER A 301 -22.00 8.43 14.80
C SER A 301 -20.89 9.16 15.55
N ASP A 302 -20.15 8.50 16.44
CA ASP A 302 -19.02 9.13 17.11
C ASP A 302 -17.86 9.35 16.13
N THR A 303 -17.71 8.45 15.17
CA THR A 303 -16.73 8.59 14.07
C THR A 303 -17.20 9.58 13.00
N TYR A 304 -18.50 9.60 12.69
CA TYR A 304 -19.10 10.45 11.66
C TYR A 304 -20.31 11.22 12.21
N PRO A 305 -20.11 12.19 13.15
CA PRO A 305 -21.22 12.91 13.81
C PRO A 305 -22.17 13.62 12.85
N THR A 306 -21.65 14.18 11.76
CA THR A 306 -22.44 14.87 10.74
C THR A 306 -22.52 14.06 9.43
N GLY A 307 -21.59 13.16 9.21
CA GLY A 307 -21.38 12.45 7.95
C GLY A 307 -20.55 13.22 6.93
N ASP A 308 -20.09 14.44 7.27
CA ASP A 308 -19.24 15.29 6.42
C ASP A 308 -17.75 15.20 6.82
N GLU A 309 -17.44 14.47 7.87
CA GLU A 309 -16.08 14.12 8.25
C GLU A 309 -15.44 13.26 7.16
N ARG A 310 -14.16 13.52 6.90
CA ARG A 310 -13.43 12.80 5.84
C ARG A 310 -12.73 11.57 6.42
N ASN A 311 -12.91 10.46 5.73
CA ASN A 311 -12.12 9.25 5.98
C ASN A 311 -10.67 9.42 5.53
N ASN A 312 -9.86 8.38 5.71
CA ASN A 312 -8.45 8.37 5.33
C ASN A 312 -8.19 8.57 3.82
N PHE A 313 -9.22 8.46 2.99
CA PHE A 313 -9.17 8.63 1.53
C PHE A 313 -9.75 9.98 1.07
N GLY A 314 -10.14 10.85 2.01
CA GLY A 314 -10.70 12.16 1.73
C GLY A 314 -12.18 12.16 1.33
N GLU A 315 -12.87 11.02 1.47
CA GLU A 315 -14.29 10.84 1.18
C GLU A 315 -15.13 11.08 2.45
N THR A 316 -16.34 11.58 2.31
CA THR A 316 -17.28 11.73 3.43
C THR A 316 -18.30 10.58 3.47
N ALA A 317 -18.81 10.24 4.65
CA ALA A 317 -19.86 9.24 4.77
C ALA A 317 -21.10 9.59 3.94
N ASN A 318 -21.48 10.87 3.93
CA ASN A 318 -22.61 11.35 3.12
C ASN A 318 -22.39 11.15 1.61
N GLN A 319 -21.18 11.42 1.09
CA GLN A 319 -20.82 11.13 -0.30
C GLN A 319 -20.92 9.64 -0.64
N LEU A 320 -20.48 8.78 0.25
CA LEU A 320 -20.56 7.33 0.04
C LEU A 320 -22.00 6.82 0.10
N VAL A 321 -22.84 7.38 0.95
CA VAL A 321 -24.29 7.07 1.00
C VAL A 321 -24.98 7.53 -0.28
N GLU A 322 -24.72 8.76 -0.75
CA GLU A 322 -25.27 9.29 -2.00
C GLU A 322 -24.85 8.45 -3.22
N ALA A 323 -23.62 7.96 -3.21
CA ALA A 323 -23.09 7.08 -4.25
C ALA A 323 -23.60 5.62 -4.14
N GLY A 324 -24.42 5.29 -3.14
CA GLY A 324 -24.90 3.93 -2.91
C GLY A 324 -23.82 2.94 -2.43
N ARG A 325 -22.71 3.46 -1.89
CA ARG A 325 -21.55 2.69 -1.40
C ARG A 325 -21.64 2.42 0.09
N ALA A 326 -22.46 3.16 0.81
CA ALA A 326 -22.77 2.98 2.21
C ALA A 326 -24.27 3.12 2.47
N VAL A 327 -24.71 2.65 3.62
CA VAL A 327 -26.07 2.86 4.13
C VAL A 327 -26.01 3.55 5.48
N LYS A 328 -26.99 4.38 5.80
CA LYS A 328 -27.09 5.09 7.08
C LYS A 328 -28.49 4.87 7.66
N ALA A 329 -28.57 4.70 8.98
CA ALA A 329 -29.83 4.55 9.72
C ALA A 329 -29.71 5.18 11.11
N ASP A 330 -30.85 5.52 11.69
CA ASP A 330 -30.93 6.11 13.04
C ASP A 330 -31.07 5.04 14.12
N THR A 331 -31.45 3.82 13.76
CA THR A 331 -31.57 2.67 14.66
C THR A 331 -30.89 1.43 14.08
N LEU A 332 -30.51 0.48 14.94
CA LEU A 332 -29.91 -0.79 14.52
C LEU A 332 -30.90 -1.68 13.75
N GLU A 333 -32.19 -1.61 14.07
CA GLU A 333 -33.25 -2.30 13.35
C GLU A 333 -33.35 -1.83 11.90
N GLU A 334 -33.37 -0.50 11.70
CA GLU A 334 -33.39 0.11 10.35
C GLU A 334 -32.09 -0.18 9.61
N LEU A 335 -30.94 -0.15 10.29
CA LEU A 335 -29.66 -0.51 9.71
C LEU A 335 -29.65 -1.97 9.24
N ALA A 336 -30.13 -2.90 10.06
CA ALA A 336 -30.25 -4.30 9.73
C ALA A 336 -31.13 -4.54 8.48
N GLU A 337 -32.26 -3.82 8.37
CA GLU A 337 -33.11 -3.87 7.19
C GLU A 337 -32.36 -3.40 5.94
N LYS A 338 -31.66 -2.27 6.00
CA LYS A 338 -30.86 -1.74 4.87
C LYS A 338 -29.69 -2.64 4.49
N MET A 339 -29.07 -3.31 5.45
CA MET A 339 -27.99 -4.27 5.26
C MET A 339 -28.52 -5.65 4.78
N ASN A 340 -29.81 -5.90 4.89
CA ASN A 340 -30.46 -7.19 4.67
C ASN A 340 -29.85 -8.31 5.55
N VAL A 341 -29.72 -8.02 6.86
CA VAL A 341 -29.26 -8.97 7.87
C VAL A 341 -30.30 -9.09 9.00
N PRO A 342 -30.31 -10.19 9.79
CA PRO A 342 -31.22 -10.32 10.92
C PRO A 342 -30.96 -9.25 12.01
N ALA A 343 -32.00 -8.53 12.42
CA ALA A 343 -31.85 -7.42 13.35
C ALA A 343 -31.37 -7.86 14.75
N ASP A 344 -31.92 -8.96 15.27
CA ASP A 344 -31.56 -9.46 16.60
C ASP A 344 -30.07 -9.82 16.71
N THR A 345 -29.49 -10.40 15.63
CA THR A 345 -28.06 -10.75 15.58
C THR A 345 -27.17 -9.53 15.45
N LEU A 346 -27.56 -8.55 14.61
CA LEU A 346 -26.80 -7.29 14.49
C LEU A 346 -26.79 -6.53 15.82
N ILE A 347 -27.95 -6.39 16.47
CA ILE A 347 -28.08 -5.73 17.77
C ILE A 347 -27.21 -6.42 18.83
N ALA A 348 -27.23 -7.74 18.87
CA ALA A 348 -26.40 -8.51 19.79
C ALA A 348 -24.89 -8.32 19.52
N ALA A 349 -24.49 -8.31 18.23
CA ALA A 349 -23.10 -8.10 17.83
C ALA A 349 -22.58 -6.71 18.23
N VAL A 350 -23.35 -5.66 17.95
CA VAL A 350 -22.99 -4.27 18.31
C VAL A 350 -22.97 -4.08 19.81
N THR A 351 -24.01 -4.54 20.53
CA THR A 351 -24.08 -4.42 22.00
C THR A 351 -22.95 -5.18 22.70
N GLY A 352 -22.57 -6.33 22.18
CA GLY A 352 -21.47 -7.13 22.74
C GLY A 352 -20.07 -6.58 22.42
N PHE A 353 -19.95 -5.69 21.43
CA PHE A 353 -18.69 -5.04 21.10
C PHE A 353 -18.43 -3.77 21.91
N ASN A 354 -19.47 -3.02 22.27
CA ASN A 354 -19.31 -1.79 23.05
C ASN A 354 -18.71 -2.12 24.43
N PRO A 355 -17.40 -1.93 24.67
CA PRO A 355 -16.84 -2.00 26.01
C PRO A 355 -17.36 -0.80 26.79
N HIS A 356 -17.75 -1.05 28.00
CA HIS A 356 -18.33 -0.08 28.98
C HIS A 356 -17.50 1.17 29.17
#